data_706b7b658900f38f49b91afcc8b55f38
#
_entry.id   706b7b658900f38f49b91afcc8b55f38
#
_cell.length_a   1.000
_cell.length_b   1.000
_cell.length_c   1.000
_cell.angle_alpha   90.00
_cell.angle_beta   90.00
_cell.angle_gamma   90.00
#
_symmetry.space_group_name_H-M   'P 1'
#
loop_
_entity.id
_entity.type
_entity.pdbx_description
1 polymer ?
#
loop_
_entity_poly.entity_id
_entity_poly.type
_entity_poly.pdbx_seq_one_letter_code
_entity_poly.pdbx_strand_id
1 'polypeptide(L)'
;MTGVGWPRLAAAVAEQIPPAEVDAVWVFSTMRHEGREWGTAVLSRVDGDRRRIYTARYMLAVKGKERGKFEASVEEVGSGPVEALAQLLHDAQRRIDDEQPPLPVPPESWFAAAADAQPR
;
A
#
# COMPACT_ATOMS: atom_id res chain seq x y z
N MET A 1 6.04 -3.76 -14.90
CA MET A 1 7.13 -4.26 -14.04
C MET A 1 6.72 -4.15 -12.58
N THR A 2 6.87 -5.23 -11.85
CA THR A 2 6.56 -5.22 -10.43
C THR A 2 7.67 -4.52 -9.65
N GLY A 3 7.32 -3.76 -8.63
CA GLY A 3 8.28 -3.13 -7.75
C GLY A 3 8.96 -4.13 -6.83
N VAL A 4 10.20 -3.87 -6.48
CA VAL A 4 10.98 -4.77 -5.61
C VAL A 4 10.80 -4.43 -4.13
N GLY A 5 10.21 -3.29 -3.81
CA GLY A 5 9.97 -2.86 -2.42
C GLY A 5 8.72 -3.41 -1.77
N TRP A 6 7.82 -4.05 -2.53
CA TRP A 6 6.55 -4.53 -2.00
C TRP A 6 6.67 -5.54 -0.87
N PRO A 7 7.58 -6.53 -0.92
CA PRO A 7 7.74 -7.45 0.20
C PRO A 7 8.16 -6.74 1.50
N ARG A 8 9.00 -5.73 1.38
CA ARG A 8 9.45 -4.95 2.54
C ARG A 8 8.32 -4.08 3.09
N LEU A 9 7.48 -3.53 2.20
CA LEU A 9 6.30 -2.78 2.64
C LEU A 9 5.34 -3.70 3.38
N ALA A 10 5.08 -4.89 2.85
CA ALA A 10 4.20 -5.87 3.51
C ALA A 10 4.71 -6.20 4.92
N ALA A 11 6.03 -6.37 5.09
CA ALA A 11 6.62 -6.63 6.39
C ALA A 11 6.44 -5.43 7.34
N ALA A 12 6.62 -4.21 6.84
CA ALA A 12 6.43 -3.00 7.63
C ALA A 12 4.97 -2.84 8.08
N VAL A 13 4.03 -3.14 7.20
CA VAL A 13 2.59 -3.12 7.52
C VAL A 13 2.29 -4.15 8.62
N ALA A 14 2.86 -5.34 8.52
CA ALA A 14 2.62 -6.41 9.48
C ALA A 14 3.09 -6.05 10.89
N GLU A 15 4.03 -5.14 11.04
CA GLU A 15 4.46 -4.65 12.35
C GLU A 15 3.39 -3.79 13.04
N GLN A 16 2.51 -3.16 12.27
CA GLN A 16 1.48 -2.26 12.79
C GLN A 16 0.08 -2.84 12.75
N ILE A 17 -0.20 -3.67 11.76
CA ILE A 17 -1.52 -4.24 11.53
C ILE A 17 -1.37 -5.75 11.45
N PRO A 18 -2.05 -6.52 12.32
CA PRO A 18 -1.99 -7.97 12.24
C PRO A 18 -2.40 -8.47 10.85
N PRO A 19 -1.57 -9.28 10.18
CA PRO A 19 -1.89 -9.73 8.82
C PRO A 19 -3.23 -10.45 8.71
N ALA A 20 -3.67 -11.14 9.76
CA ALA A 20 -4.95 -11.83 9.77
C ALA A 20 -6.15 -10.88 9.72
N GLU A 21 -5.96 -9.61 10.08
CA GLU A 21 -7.02 -8.60 10.06
C GLU A 21 -7.09 -7.83 8.74
N VAL A 22 -6.06 -7.95 7.89
CA VAL A 22 -6.07 -7.32 6.58
C VAL A 22 -6.91 -8.17 5.64
N ASP A 23 -8.03 -7.63 5.17
CA ASP A 23 -8.94 -8.38 4.32
C ASP A 23 -8.76 -8.07 2.84
N ALA A 24 -8.14 -6.95 2.49
CA ALA A 24 -7.86 -6.62 1.09
C ALA A 24 -6.72 -5.63 0.97
N VAL A 25 -6.03 -5.69 -0.16
CA VAL A 25 -4.94 -4.79 -0.52
C VAL A 25 -5.13 -4.36 -1.98
N TRP A 26 -5.04 -3.06 -2.24
CA TRP A 26 -5.07 -2.52 -3.60
C TRP A 26 -3.80 -1.73 -3.84
N VAL A 27 -3.12 -2.01 -4.94
CA VAL A 27 -1.95 -1.26 -5.34
C VAL A 27 -2.40 -0.12 -6.26
N PHE A 28 -2.07 1.11 -5.90
CA PHE A 28 -2.49 2.29 -6.66
C PHE A 28 -1.43 2.81 -7.59
N SER A 29 -0.18 2.77 -7.18
CA SER A 29 0.89 3.27 -8.06
C SER A 29 2.24 2.68 -7.70
N THR A 30 3.10 2.66 -8.71
CA THR A 30 4.52 2.40 -8.55
C THR A 30 5.26 3.32 -9.51
N MET A 31 6.36 3.86 -9.05
CA MET A 31 7.16 4.75 -9.87
C MET A 31 8.64 4.53 -9.59
N ARG A 32 9.46 4.60 -10.63
CA ARG A 32 10.92 4.65 -10.48
C ARG A 32 11.43 5.94 -11.11
N HIS A 33 12.30 6.62 -10.38
CA HIS A 33 12.89 7.86 -10.83
C HIS A 33 14.20 8.10 -10.06
N GLU A 34 15.25 8.42 -10.79
CA GLU A 34 16.55 8.79 -10.23
C GLU A 34 17.09 7.79 -9.20
N GLY A 35 17.00 6.50 -9.51
CA GLY A 35 17.54 5.45 -8.65
C GLY A 35 16.70 5.14 -7.44
N ARG A 36 15.47 5.60 -7.40
CA ARG A 36 14.52 5.30 -6.31
C ARG A 36 13.23 4.71 -6.85
N GLU A 37 12.64 3.87 -6.04
CA GLU A 37 11.33 3.30 -6.32
C GLU A 37 10.36 3.72 -5.23
N TRP A 38 9.18 4.20 -5.64
CA TRP A 38 8.09 4.52 -4.72
C TRP A 38 6.89 3.65 -5.05
N GLY A 39 6.20 3.21 -4.02
CA GLY A 39 4.96 2.48 -4.18
C GLY A 39 3.91 2.98 -3.21
N THR A 40 2.66 2.97 -3.67
CA THR A 40 1.49 3.34 -2.86
C THR A 40 0.44 2.25 -2.98
N ALA A 41 -0.05 1.80 -1.84
CA ALA A 41 -1.12 0.83 -1.76
C ALA A 41 -2.16 1.30 -0.75
N VAL A 42 -3.37 0.76 -0.88
CA VAL A 42 -4.44 0.95 0.09
C VAL A 42 -4.76 -0.41 0.70
N LEU A 43 -4.94 -0.42 2.00
CA LEU A 43 -5.25 -1.63 2.75
C LEU A 43 -6.59 -1.47 3.43
N SER A 44 -7.34 -2.55 3.53
CA SER A 44 -8.56 -2.62 4.32
C SER A 44 -8.37 -3.58 5.48
N ARG A 45 -8.72 -3.13 6.67
CA ARG A 45 -8.67 -3.92 7.90
C ARG A 45 -10.05 -3.96 8.52
N VAL A 46 -10.50 -5.15 8.92
CA VAL A 46 -11.72 -5.31 9.70
C VAL A 46 -11.36 -5.35 11.17
N ASP A 47 -11.96 -4.48 11.95
CA ASP A 47 -11.74 -4.36 13.39
C ASP A 47 -13.12 -4.37 14.07
N GLY A 48 -13.54 -5.53 14.55
CA GLY A 48 -14.88 -5.73 15.10
C GLY A 48 -15.95 -5.57 14.01
N ASP A 49 -16.87 -4.63 14.22
CA ASP A 49 -17.93 -4.30 13.25
C ASP A 49 -17.57 -3.12 12.33
N ARG A 50 -16.33 -2.66 12.41
CA ARG A 50 -15.86 -1.54 11.63
C ARG A 50 -14.78 -1.97 10.64
N ARG A 51 -14.71 -1.22 9.55
CA ARG A 51 -13.67 -1.35 8.55
C ARG A 51 -12.81 -0.09 8.58
N ARG A 52 -11.51 -0.27 8.55
CA ARG A 52 -10.55 0.83 8.51
C ARG A 52 -9.75 0.75 7.23
N ILE A 53 -9.49 1.90 6.64
CA ILE A 53 -8.74 2.02 5.39
C ILE A 53 -7.44 2.76 5.67
N TYR A 54 -6.33 2.21 5.17
CA TYR A 54 -5.00 2.76 5.35
C TYR A 54 -4.32 2.98 4.02
N THR A 55 -3.53 4.02 3.91
CA THR A 55 -2.54 4.12 2.85
C THR A 55 -1.21 3.59 3.37
N ALA A 56 -0.53 2.80 2.54
CA ALA A 56 0.80 2.30 2.84
C ALA A 56 1.71 2.71 1.69
N ARG A 57 2.80 3.38 2.01
CA ARG A 57 3.73 3.92 1.01
C ARG A 57 5.15 3.54 1.37
N TYR A 58 5.96 3.33 0.35
CA TYR A 58 7.37 3.08 0.56
C TYR A 58 8.23 3.85 -0.43
N MET A 59 9.48 4.04 -0.03
CA MET A 59 10.57 4.46 -0.91
C MET A 59 11.72 3.48 -0.71
N LEU A 60 12.26 2.99 -1.82
CA LEU A 60 13.42 2.11 -1.81
C LEU A 60 14.48 2.67 -2.77
N ALA A 61 15.68 2.89 -2.27
CA ALA A 61 16.80 3.26 -3.11
C ALA A 61 17.31 2.00 -3.81
N VAL A 62 17.29 2.01 -5.15
CA VAL A 62 17.67 0.86 -5.98
C VAL A 62 19.03 1.03 -6.64
N LYS A 63 19.63 2.22 -6.56
CA LYS A 63 20.94 2.55 -7.12
C LYS A 63 21.71 3.50 -6.21
N GLY A 64 23.04 3.57 -6.41
CA GLY A 64 23.87 4.57 -5.79
C GLY A 64 24.34 4.16 -4.39
N LYS A 65 24.89 5.13 -3.67
CA LYS A 65 25.44 4.92 -2.33
C LYS A 65 24.40 4.53 -1.31
N GLU A 66 23.15 4.97 -1.52
CA GLU A 66 22.06 4.67 -0.62
C GLU A 66 21.30 3.39 -0.97
N ARG A 67 21.78 2.63 -1.96
CA ARG A 67 21.12 1.40 -2.41
C ARG A 67 20.74 0.52 -1.21
N GLY A 68 19.46 0.15 -1.17
CA GLY A 68 18.91 -0.66 -0.09
C GLY A 68 18.24 0.15 1.02
N LYS A 69 18.44 1.47 1.06
CA LYS A 69 17.73 2.31 2.02
C LYS A 69 16.23 2.21 1.75
N PHE A 70 15.48 1.98 2.80
CA PHE A 70 14.04 1.78 2.72
C PHE A 70 13.33 2.61 3.76
N GLU A 71 12.25 3.29 3.33
CA GLU A 71 11.38 4.03 4.22
C GLU A 71 9.94 3.65 3.90
N ALA A 72 9.13 3.47 4.92
CA ALA A 72 7.72 3.14 4.76
C ALA A 72 6.87 3.95 5.73
N SER A 73 5.64 4.22 5.31
CA SER A 73 4.65 4.86 6.16
C SER A 73 3.31 4.17 5.99
N VAL A 74 2.55 4.10 7.08
CA VAL A 74 1.19 3.57 7.09
C VAL A 74 0.32 4.57 7.83
N GLU A 75 -0.75 5.02 7.17
CA GLU A 75 -1.63 6.04 7.72
C GLU A 75 -3.09 5.63 7.54
N GLU A 76 -3.89 5.73 8.59
CA GLU A 76 -5.32 5.51 8.49
C GLU A 76 -5.95 6.73 7.81
N VAL A 77 -6.73 6.49 6.75
CA VAL A 77 -7.33 7.55 5.96
C VAL A 77 -8.87 7.53 5.97
N GLY A 78 -9.46 6.53 6.59
CA GLY A 78 -10.91 6.46 6.70
C GLY A 78 -11.35 5.26 7.51
N SER A 79 -12.57 5.34 8.04
CA SER A 79 -13.20 4.21 8.72
C SER A 79 -14.72 4.33 8.63
N GLY A 80 -15.38 3.20 8.74
CA GLY A 80 -16.84 3.14 8.68
C GLY A 80 -17.36 1.73 8.94
N PRO A 81 -18.67 1.52 8.72
CA PRO A 81 -19.24 0.18 8.80
C PRO A 81 -18.57 -0.76 7.81
N VAL A 82 -18.54 -2.05 8.12
CA VAL A 82 -17.89 -3.06 7.27
C VAL A 82 -18.42 -3.00 5.83
N GLU A 83 -19.70 -2.76 5.63
CA GLU A 83 -20.33 -2.71 4.31
C GLU A 83 -20.00 -1.44 3.50
N ALA A 84 -19.36 -0.45 4.10
CA ALA A 84 -19.01 0.80 3.42
C ALA A 84 -17.72 0.73 2.60
N LEU A 85 -17.18 -0.46 2.34
CA LEU A 85 -15.91 -0.65 1.67
C LEU A 85 -15.77 0.16 0.37
N ALA A 86 -16.78 0.09 -0.50
CA ALA A 86 -16.71 0.77 -1.80
C ALA A 86 -16.55 2.28 -1.64
N GLN A 87 -17.31 2.89 -0.74
CA GLN A 87 -17.23 4.32 -0.48
C GLN A 87 -15.88 4.71 0.15
N LEU A 88 -15.43 3.93 1.10
CA LEU A 88 -14.15 4.17 1.77
C LEU A 88 -12.97 4.08 0.80
N LEU A 89 -13.01 3.11 -0.12
CA LEU A 89 -11.99 2.98 -1.16
C LEU A 89 -12.03 4.14 -2.14
N HIS A 90 -13.23 4.56 -2.54
CA HIS A 90 -13.39 5.71 -3.43
C HIS A 90 -12.77 6.97 -2.81
N ASP A 91 -13.06 7.22 -1.54
CA ASP A 91 -12.52 8.38 -0.83
C ASP A 91 -10.99 8.31 -0.70
N ALA A 92 -10.45 7.13 -0.40
CA ALA A 92 -9.02 6.91 -0.32
C ALA A 92 -8.34 7.16 -1.68
N GLN A 93 -8.94 6.67 -2.75
CA GLN A 93 -8.42 6.88 -4.10
C GLN A 93 -8.38 8.36 -4.46
N ARG A 94 -9.44 9.09 -4.16
CA ARG A 94 -9.48 10.54 -4.41
C ARG A 94 -8.38 11.27 -3.65
N ARG A 95 -8.16 10.90 -2.40
CA ARG A 95 -7.11 11.49 -1.60
C ARG A 95 -5.72 11.26 -2.20
N ILE A 96 -5.46 10.04 -2.69
CA ILE A 96 -4.19 9.70 -3.34
C ILE A 96 -4.02 10.50 -4.63
N ASP A 97 -5.08 10.59 -5.44
CA ASP A 97 -5.06 11.31 -6.71
C ASP A 97 -4.81 12.81 -6.50
N ASP A 98 -5.35 13.38 -5.43
CA ASP A 98 -5.15 14.80 -5.09
C ASP A 98 -3.71 15.08 -4.65
N GLU A 99 -3.04 14.11 -4.03
CA GLU A 99 -1.68 14.26 -3.52
C GLU A 99 -0.60 13.95 -4.57
N GLN A 100 -0.93 13.13 -5.58
CA GLN A 100 0.04 12.64 -6.55
C GLN A 100 -0.48 12.81 -7.97
N PRO A 101 0.41 13.08 -8.93
CA PRO A 101 0.03 13.05 -10.34
C PRO A 101 -0.53 11.67 -10.70
N PRO A 102 -1.46 11.60 -11.66
CA PRO A 102 -1.95 10.31 -12.14
C PRO A 102 -0.78 9.45 -12.64
N LEU A 103 -0.70 8.24 -12.14
CA LEU A 103 0.29 7.26 -12.55
C LEU A 103 -0.43 6.05 -13.14
N PRO A 104 0.20 5.33 -14.05
CA PRO A 104 -0.38 4.10 -14.56
C PRO A 104 -0.70 3.16 -13.40
N VAL A 105 -1.90 2.62 -13.41
CA VAL A 105 -2.31 1.66 -12.39
C VAL A 105 -1.49 0.39 -12.59
N PRO A 106 -0.82 -0.13 -11.55
CA PRO A 106 -0.09 -1.37 -11.67
C PRO A 106 -1.01 -2.53 -12.04
N PRO A 107 -0.53 -3.52 -12.76
CA PRO A 107 -1.33 -4.69 -13.09
C PRO A 107 -1.69 -5.48 -11.81
N GLU A 108 -2.70 -6.33 -11.93
CA GLU A 108 -3.18 -7.14 -10.81
C GLU A 108 -2.08 -8.02 -10.19
N SER A 109 -1.05 -8.36 -10.96
CA SER A 109 0.10 -9.11 -10.44
C SER A 109 0.78 -8.41 -9.27
N TRP A 110 0.69 -7.09 -9.17
CA TRP A 110 1.21 -6.32 -8.05
C TRP A 110 0.47 -6.64 -6.77
N PHE A 111 -0.85 -6.68 -6.89
CA PHE A 111 -1.72 -7.02 -5.79
C PHE A 111 -1.40 -8.42 -5.27
N ALA A 112 -1.26 -9.37 -6.19
CA ALA A 112 -0.92 -10.74 -5.86
C ALA A 112 0.46 -10.82 -5.18
N ALA A 113 1.47 -10.12 -5.71
CA ALA A 113 2.80 -10.11 -5.14
C ALA A 113 2.82 -9.53 -3.72
N ALA A 114 2.09 -8.44 -3.47
CA ALA A 114 2.00 -7.84 -2.16
C ALA A 114 1.29 -8.76 -1.17
N ALA A 115 0.22 -9.42 -1.58
CA ALA A 115 -0.51 -10.37 -0.75
C ALA A 115 0.34 -11.59 -0.42
N ASP A 116 1.06 -12.13 -1.39
CA ASP A 116 1.93 -13.31 -1.21
C ASP A 116 3.09 -13.03 -0.26
N ALA A 117 3.55 -11.80 -0.19
CA ALA A 117 4.65 -11.40 0.67
C ALA A 117 4.24 -11.21 2.14
N GLN A 118 2.95 -11.20 2.44
CA GLN A 118 2.49 -11.04 3.81
C GLN A 118 2.77 -12.30 4.63
N PRO A 119 3.19 -12.16 5.89
CA PRO A 119 3.36 -13.31 6.78
C PRO A 119 2.01 -14.02 6.97
N ARG A 120 2.08 -15.32 7.01
CA ARG A 120 0.89 -16.16 7.23
C ARG A 120 0.86 -16.71 8.64
#